data_9422086abc174b9618d299f50ff062fe
#
_entry.id   9422086abc174b9618d299f50ff062fe
#
_cell.length_a   1.000
_cell.length_b   1.000
_cell.length_c   1.000
_cell.angle_alpha   90.00
_cell.angle_beta   90.00
_cell.angle_gamma   90.00
#
_symmetry.space_group_name_H-M   'P 1'
#
loop_
_entity.id
_entity.type
_entity.pdbx_description
1 polymer ?
#
loop_
_entity_poly.entity_id
_entity_poly.type
_entity_poly.pdbx_seq_one_letter_code
_entity_poly.pdbx_strand_id
1 'polypeptide(L)'
;RSFFEIAEKIKKLLSTKEKVSEIIEGPKGPAKIDISRKEFENSIDTYLEKIKMLMEEALDRAELKATNINQTLLVGGSTRIPIVTEIIKKIMKKAPVKGVNVDEAVACGAAIYAGIQNKDKLNSAQKKAVAKVELNDVCNFYMGTLIIVKDPEQNRYVEVNDVVIPRDTKLPCSITKNYQVLVDDQKKIDCSVTQSEGEEKDIEFIN
;
A
#
# COMPACT_ATOMS: atom_id res chain seq x y z
N ARG A 1 29.05 -9.47 15.19
CA ARG A 1 27.67 -9.09 14.77
C ARG A 1 27.78 -7.97 13.76
N SER A 2 26.96 -8.02 12.69
CA SER A 2 26.94 -6.94 11.72
C SER A 2 26.35 -5.66 12.36
N PHE A 3 26.71 -4.48 11.84
CA PHE A 3 26.13 -3.21 12.29
C PHE A 3 24.61 -3.21 12.16
N PHE A 4 24.07 -3.85 11.12
CA PHE A 4 22.62 -3.99 10.91
C PHE A 4 21.92 -4.77 12.03
N GLU A 5 22.52 -5.87 12.51
CA GLU A 5 21.94 -6.64 13.61
C GLU A 5 21.92 -5.83 14.91
N ILE A 6 22.96 -5.04 15.17
CA ILE A 6 23.04 -4.18 16.35
C ILE A 6 22.02 -3.05 16.25
N ALA A 7 21.93 -2.40 15.08
CA ALA A 7 20.96 -1.34 14.83
C ALA A 7 19.51 -1.84 14.99
N GLU A 8 19.19 -3.02 14.45
CA GLU A 8 17.88 -3.65 14.59
C GLU A 8 17.57 -4.00 16.06
N LYS A 9 18.56 -4.49 16.80
CA LYS A 9 18.44 -4.75 18.24
C LYS A 9 18.14 -3.46 19.00
N ILE A 10 18.90 -2.38 18.74
CA ILE A 10 18.69 -1.07 19.38
C ILE A 10 17.31 -0.54 19.07
N LYS A 11 16.89 -0.56 17.79
CA LYS A 11 15.55 -0.15 17.36
C LYS A 11 14.45 -0.89 18.12
N LYS A 12 14.54 -2.20 18.25
CA LYS A 12 13.56 -3.01 19.01
C LYS A 12 13.55 -2.64 20.49
N LEU A 13 14.72 -2.46 21.10
CA LEU A 13 14.82 -2.08 22.51
C LEU A 13 14.26 -0.69 22.78
N LEU A 14 14.43 0.27 21.87
CA LEU A 14 13.89 1.62 21.98
C LEU A 14 12.35 1.65 21.90
N SER A 15 11.69 0.60 21.45
CA SER A 15 10.23 0.48 21.55
C SER A 15 9.73 0.37 23.01
N THR A 16 10.59 -0.13 23.93
CA THR A 16 10.24 -0.33 25.33
C THR A 16 11.08 0.50 26.30
N LYS A 17 12.30 0.90 25.90
CA LYS A 17 13.23 1.68 26.70
C LYS A 17 13.39 3.09 26.19
N GLU A 18 13.59 4.06 27.08
CA GLU A 18 13.88 5.45 26.71
C GLU A 18 15.32 5.66 26.20
N LYS A 19 16.25 4.82 26.65
CA LYS A 19 17.65 4.88 26.28
C LYS A 19 18.24 3.47 26.20
N VAL A 20 19.12 3.24 25.24
CA VAL A 20 19.84 1.98 25.03
C VAL A 20 21.33 2.29 24.90
N SER A 21 22.16 1.47 25.56
CA SER A 21 23.62 1.48 25.48
C SER A 21 24.09 0.16 24.90
N GLU A 22 24.91 0.19 23.87
CA GLU A 22 25.54 -1.01 23.24
C GLU A 22 27.00 -0.75 23.01
N ILE A 23 27.80 -1.82 23.03
CA ILE A 23 29.24 -1.80 22.67
C ILE A 23 29.31 -2.35 21.25
N ILE A 24 29.98 -1.61 20.38
CA ILE A 24 30.23 -2.01 18.99
C ILE A 24 31.73 -2.15 18.77
N GLU A 25 32.12 -3.13 17.95
CA GLU A 25 33.50 -3.28 17.47
C GLU A 25 33.72 -2.31 16.28
N GLY A 26 34.58 -1.34 16.49
CA GLY A 26 34.95 -0.38 15.45
C GLY A 26 36.39 -0.59 14.97
N PRO A 27 36.83 0.10 13.93
CA PRO A 27 38.19 -0.01 13.37
C PRO A 27 39.28 0.35 14.36
N LYS A 28 38.96 1.10 15.41
CA LYS A 28 39.91 1.56 16.47
C LYS A 28 39.66 0.83 17.79
N GLY A 29 38.92 -0.29 17.79
CA GLY A 29 38.53 -1.03 18.96
C GLY A 29 37.08 -0.80 19.40
N PRO A 30 36.70 -1.40 20.56
CA PRO A 30 35.31 -1.30 21.05
C PRO A 30 34.95 0.14 21.40
N ALA A 31 33.77 0.54 20.96
CA ALA A 31 33.18 1.84 21.24
C ALA A 31 31.79 1.68 21.85
N LYS A 32 31.48 2.48 22.88
CA LYS A 32 30.16 2.54 23.49
C LYS A 32 29.30 3.51 22.72
N ILE A 33 28.10 3.06 22.33
CA ILE A 33 27.05 3.88 21.72
C ILE A 33 25.90 4.00 22.70
N ASP A 34 25.47 5.22 22.97
CA ASP A 34 24.29 5.55 23.75
C ASP A 34 23.26 6.21 22.82
N ILE A 35 22.07 5.67 22.71
CA ILE A 35 21.00 6.21 21.85
C ILE A 35 19.72 6.32 22.67
N SER A 36 19.13 7.48 22.67
CA SER A 36 17.79 7.73 23.23
C SER A 36 16.69 7.46 22.21
N ARG A 37 15.49 7.16 22.70
CA ARG A 37 14.30 7.05 21.85
C ARG A 37 14.05 8.31 21.05
N LYS A 38 14.23 9.49 21.67
CA LYS A 38 14.05 10.79 21.01
C LYS A 38 15.03 11.00 19.84
N GLU A 39 16.30 10.62 20.00
CA GLU A 39 17.27 10.69 18.90
C GLU A 39 16.89 9.75 17.75
N PHE A 40 16.43 8.55 18.07
CA PHE A 40 15.93 7.61 17.08
C PHE A 40 14.68 8.16 16.37
N GLU A 41 13.69 8.66 17.09
CA GLU A 41 12.47 9.25 16.54
C GLU A 41 12.78 10.44 15.62
N ASN A 42 13.69 11.31 16.02
CA ASN A 42 14.17 12.41 15.16
C ASN A 42 14.84 11.90 13.87
N SER A 43 15.59 10.80 13.95
CA SER A 43 16.26 10.22 12.76
C SER A 43 15.29 9.63 11.73
N ILE A 44 14.09 9.27 12.14
CA ILE A 44 13.03 8.70 11.28
C ILE A 44 11.91 9.70 10.96
N ASP A 45 12.06 10.98 11.30
CA ASP A 45 11.01 11.98 11.18
C ASP A 45 10.45 12.09 9.75
N THR A 46 11.30 12.04 8.74
CA THR A 46 10.87 12.04 7.32
C THR A 46 9.90 10.88 7.02
N TYR A 47 10.13 9.70 7.58
CA TYR A 47 9.21 8.55 7.41
C TYR A 47 7.91 8.75 8.18
N LEU A 48 7.97 9.42 9.34
CA LEU A 48 6.78 9.73 10.13
C LEU A 48 5.89 10.74 9.42
N GLU A 49 6.47 11.77 8.79
CA GLU A 49 5.72 12.71 7.95
C GLU A 49 5.09 12.01 6.73
N LYS A 50 5.82 11.10 6.08
CA LYS A 50 5.26 10.31 4.99
C LYS A 50 4.05 9.46 5.43
N ILE A 51 4.09 8.88 6.63
CA ILE A 51 2.95 8.14 7.17
C ILE A 51 1.73 9.06 7.30
N LYS A 52 1.91 10.29 7.81
CA LYS A 52 0.82 11.27 7.94
C LYS A 52 0.20 11.58 6.59
N MET A 53 1.03 11.95 5.61
CA MET A 53 0.59 12.27 4.25
C MET A 53 -0.20 11.11 3.62
N LEU A 54 0.31 9.88 3.70
CA LEU A 54 -0.35 8.70 3.12
C LEU A 54 -1.69 8.38 3.81
N MET A 55 -1.80 8.63 5.11
CA MET A 55 -3.07 8.45 5.83
C MET A 55 -4.11 9.50 5.43
N GLU A 56 -3.69 10.76 5.32
CA GLU A 56 -4.55 11.86 4.87
C GLU A 56 -5.01 11.63 3.43
N GLU A 57 -4.09 11.29 2.52
CA GLU A 57 -4.42 10.94 1.13
C GLU A 57 -5.39 9.77 1.05
N ALA A 58 -5.20 8.73 1.86
CA ALA A 58 -6.11 7.58 1.85
C ALA A 58 -7.53 7.95 2.32
N LEU A 59 -7.66 8.85 3.29
CA LEU A 59 -8.95 9.37 3.74
C LEU A 59 -9.62 10.24 2.67
N ASP A 60 -8.85 11.13 2.04
CA ASP A 60 -9.34 12.03 1.00
C ASP A 60 -9.80 11.24 -0.23
N ARG A 61 -9.02 10.26 -0.69
CA ARG A 61 -9.39 9.38 -1.81
C ARG A 61 -10.64 8.55 -1.52
N ALA A 62 -10.85 8.17 -0.27
CA ALA A 62 -12.06 7.46 0.15
C ALA A 62 -13.24 8.41 0.41
N GLU A 63 -13.05 9.72 0.29
CA GLU A 63 -14.02 10.76 0.66
C GLU A 63 -14.53 10.61 2.11
N LEU A 64 -13.66 10.15 3.01
CA LEU A 64 -13.97 9.88 4.41
C LEU A 64 -13.22 10.82 5.35
N LYS A 65 -13.88 11.19 6.43
CA LYS A 65 -13.22 11.85 7.56
C LYS A 65 -12.72 10.81 8.56
N ALA A 66 -11.67 11.12 9.31
CA ALA A 66 -11.16 10.26 10.37
C ALA A 66 -12.25 9.79 11.37
N THR A 67 -13.28 10.61 11.57
CA THR A 67 -14.44 10.30 12.42
C THR A 67 -15.34 9.19 11.86
N ASN A 68 -15.32 8.98 10.53
CA ASN A 68 -16.09 7.91 9.88
C ASN A 68 -15.40 6.54 10.02
N ILE A 69 -14.12 6.50 10.42
CA ILE A 69 -13.39 5.25 10.59
C ILE A 69 -13.78 4.63 11.94
N ASN A 70 -14.35 3.44 11.89
CA ASN A 70 -14.79 2.74 13.09
C ASN A 70 -13.60 2.21 13.90
N GLN A 71 -12.62 1.61 13.25
CA GLN A 71 -11.46 0.97 13.87
C GLN A 71 -10.21 1.15 13.03
N THR A 72 -9.06 1.33 13.69
CA THR A 72 -7.74 1.34 13.06
C THR A 72 -6.95 0.15 13.59
N LEU A 73 -6.47 -0.70 12.70
CA LEU A 73 -5.63 -1.85 13.02
C LEU A 73 -4.19 -1.52 12.66
N LEU A 74 -3.27 -1.80 13.58
CA LEU A 74 -1.84 -1.70 13.34
C LEU A 74 -1.28 -3.07 13.02
N VAL A 75 -0.56 -3.19 11.90
CA VAL A 75 0.03 -4.44 11.40
C VAL A 75 1.48 -4.21 11.02
N GLY A 76 2.34 -5.19 11.32
CA GLY A 76 3.77 -5.13 11.04
C GLY A 76 4.62 -4.59 12.20
N GLY A 77 5.87 -5.06 12.26
CA GLY A 77 6.77 -4.81 13.40
C GLY A 77 7.09 -3.34 13.68
N SER A 78 7.08 -2.47 12.65
CA SER A 78 7.34 -1.02 12.82
C SER A 78 6.23 -0.30 13.60
N THR A 79 5.02 -0.87 13.68
CA THR A 79 3.93 -0.32 14.50
C THR A 79 4.18 -0.43 16.00
N ARG A 80 5.22 -1.17 16.41
CA ARG A 80 5.66 -1.25 17.81
C ARG A 80 6.44 0.01 18.26
N ILE A 81 6.85 0.88 17.34
CA ILE A 81 7.50 2.15 17.64
C ILE A 81 6.45 3.10 18.26
N PRO A 82 6.66 3.60 19.50
CA PRO A 82 5.62 4.35 20.23
C PRO A 82 5.08 5.56 19.46
N ILE A 83 5.96 6.35 18.84
CA ILE A 83 5.56 7.55 18.10
C ILE A 83 4.62 7.25 16.93
N VAL A 84 4.71 6.08 16.31
CA VAL A 84 3.79 5.67 15.23
C VAL A 84 2.36 5.56 15.77
N THR A 85 2.18 4.92 16.93
CA THR A 85 0.86 4.83 17.59
C THR A 85 0.32 6.20 17.97
N GLU A 86 1.18 7.11 18.45
CA GLU A 86 0.78 8.48 18.82
C GLU A 86 0.32 9.29 17.62
N ILE A 87 1.05 9.22 16.50
CA ILE A 87 0.70 9.90 15.25
C ILE A 87 -0.67 9.40 14.76
N ILE A 88 -0.85 8.09 14.68
CA ILE A 88 -2.11 7.50 14.23
C ILE A 88 -3.27 7.92 15.14
N LYS A 89 -3.07 7.91 16.46
CA LYS A 89 -4.08 8.37 17.41
C LYS A 89 -4.43 9.86 17.19
N LYS A 90 -3.45 10.70 16.88
CA LYS A 90 -3.69 12.13 16.59
C LYS A 90 -4.52 12.33 15.32
N ILE A 91 -4.19 11.62 14.24
CA ILE A 91 -4.89 11.71 12.94
C ILE A 91 -6.30 11.14 13.05
N MET A 92 -6.43 9.91 13.55
CA MET A 92 -7.71 9.20 13.64
C MET A 92 -8.59 9.64 14.80
N LYS A 93 -8.06 10.47 15.71
CA LYS A 93 -8.74 10.92 16.95
C LYS A 93 -9.28 9.76 17.81
N LYS A 94 -8.81 8.56 17.56
CA LYS A 94 -9.14 7.32 18.28
C LYS A 94 -7.88 6.47 18.46
N ALA A 95 -7.81 5.74 19.56
CA ALA A 95 -6.72 4.79 19.76
C ALA A 95 -6.89 3.59 18.81
N PRO A 96 -5.78 3.08 18.24
CA PRO A 96 -5.82 1.82 17.49
C PRO A 96 -6.32 0.66 18.33
N VAL A 97 -6.92 -0.33 17.68
CA VAL A 97 -7.41 -1.55 18.35
C VAL A 97 -6.23 -2.33 18.92
N LYS A 98 -6.38 -2.77 20.18
CA LYS A 98 -5.39 -3.62 20.86
C LYS A 98 -5.72 -5.11 20.64
N GLY A 99 -4.69 -5.96 20.77
CA GLY A 99 -4.88 -7.42 20.75
C GLY A 99 -4.73 -8.07 19.38
N VAL A 100 -4.43 -7.30 18.33
CA VAL A 100 -4.02 -7.87 17.04
C VAL A 100 -2.56 -8.31 17.13
N ASN A 101 -2.28 -9.56 16.77
CA ASN A 101 -0.88 -9.99 16.63
C ASN A 101 -0.30 -9.38 15.36
N VAL A 102 0.46 -8.31 15.52
CA VAL A 102 1.01 -7.51 14.41
C VAL A 102 1.99 -8.28 13.51
N ASP A 103 2.59 -9.35 14.03
CA ASP A 103 3.58 -10.16 13.31
C ASP A 103 2.91 -11.28 12.49
N GLU A 104 1.76 -11.78 12.94
CA GLU A 104 1.05 -12.92 12.34
C GLU A 104 -0.17 -12.51 11.50
N ALA A 105 -0.66 -11.29 11.63
CA ALA A 105 -1.91 -10.84 11.00
C ALA A 105 -1.90 -11.07 9.47
N VAL A 106 -0.77 -10.79 8.81
CA VAL A 106 -0.64 -10.98 7.36
C VAL A 106 -0.67 -12.46 6.99
N ALA A 107 0.06 -13.31 7.73
CA ALA A 107 0.08 -14.76 7.49
C ALA A 107 -1.31 -15.39 7.73
N CYS A 108 -2.00 -14.96 8.79
CA CYS A 108 -3.38 -15.39 9.07
C CYS A 108 -4.34 -14.93 7.96
N GLY A 109 -4.21 -13.71 7.49
CA GLY A 109 -5.00 -13.19 6.36
C GLY A 109 -4.76 -13.98 5.07
N ALA A 110 -3.50 -14.27 4.74
CA ALA A 110 -3.15 -15.11 3.60
C ALA A 110 -3.72 -16.52 3.70
N ALA A 111 -3.71 -17.13 4.89
CA ALA A 111 -4.32 -18.44 5.12
C ALA A 111 -5.84 -18.41 4.92
N ILE A 112 -6.52 -17.36 5.40
CA ILE A 112 -7.95 -17.15 5.18
C ILE A 112 -8.24 -17.00 3.68
N TYR A 113 -7.46 -16.19 2.97
CA TYR A 113 -7.59 -15.99 1.53
C TYR A 113 -7.42 -17.31 0.76
N ALA A 114 -6.38 -18.09 1.06
CA ALA A 114 -6.16 -19.40 0.47
C ALA A 114 -7.36 -20.35 0.72
N GLY A 115 -7.96 -20.29 1.91
CA GLY A 115 -9.17 -21.02 2.25
C GLY A 115 -10.38 -20.58 1.41
N ILE A 116 -10.57 -19.28 1.19
CA ILE A 116 -11.64 -18.75 0.34
C ILE A 116 -11.50 -19.25 -1.10
N GLN A 117 -10.28 -19.25 -1.65
CA GLN A 117 -10.00 -19.72 -3.01
C GLN A 117 -10.12 -21.25 -3.19
N ASN A 118 -9.97 -22.02 -2.11
CA ASN A 118 -9.97 -23.48 -2.15
C ASN A 118 -11.06 -24.09 -1.25
N LYS A 119 -12.26 -23.53 -1.28
CA LYS A 119 -13.39 -23.96 -0.40
C LYS A 119 -13.66 -25.47 -0.44
N ASP A 120 -13.48 -26.10 -1.59
CA ASP A 120 -13.75 -27.54 -1.77
C ASP A 120 -12.80 -28.42 -0.95
N LYS A 121 -11.58 -27.95 -0.70
CA LYS A 121 -10.54 -28.67 0.07
C LYS A 121 -10.65 -28.47 1.59
N LEU A 122 -11.55 -27.62 2.05
CA LEU A 122 -11.71 -27.30 3.46
C LEU A 122 -12.61 -28.29 4.18
N ASN A 123 -12.30 -28.58 5.45
CA ASN A 123 -13.22 -29.28 6.34
C ASN A 123 -14.41 -28.41 6.78
N SER A 124 -15.41 -29.00 7.43
CA SER A 124 -16.64 -28.32 7.81
C SER A 124 -16.42 -27.10 8.75
N ALA A 125 -15.45 -27.17 9.67
CA ALA A 125 -15.13 -26.07 10.59
C ALA A 125 -14.46 -24.91 9.84
N GLN A 126 -13.51 -25.21 8.95
CA GLN A 126 -12.84 -24.25 8.10
C GLN A 126 -13.82 -23.55 7.13
N LYS A 127 -14.74 -24.30 6.52
CA LYS A 127 -15.80 -23.76 5.66
C LYS A 127 -16.65 -22.74 6.41
N LYS A 128 -17.04 -23.04 7.66
CA LYS A 128 -17.79 -22.09 8.50
C LYS A 128 -17.00 -20.84 8.85
N ALA A 129 -15.69 -20.98 9.09
CA ALA A 129 -14.82 -19.85 9.44
C ALA A 129 -14.69 -18.83 8.27
N VAL A 130 -14.58 -19.32 7.02
CA VAL A 130 -14.43 -18.46 5.84
C VAL A 130 -15.76 -18.05 5.21
N ALA A 131 -16.88 -18.66 5.58
CA ALA A 131 -18.18 -18.43 4.93
C ALA A 131 -18.70 -16.98 5.02
N LYS A 132 -18.29 -16.25 6.06
CA LYS A 132 -18.71 -14.86 6.32
C LYS A 132 -17.67 -13.83 5.88
N VAL A 133 -16.55 -14.27 5.32
CA VAL A 133 -15.47 -13.37 4.87
C VAL A 133 -15.65 -13.16 3.37
N GLU A 134 -15.90 -11.91 3.00
CA GLU A 134 -15.90 -11.46 1.63
C GLU A 134 -14.65 -10.60 1.41
N LEU A 135 -13.88 -10.93 0.41
CA LEU A 135 -12.70 -10.18 -0.01
C LEU A 135 -13.00 -9.53 -1.35
N ASN A 136 -12.98 -8.22 -1.35
CA ASN A 136 -13.06 -7.41 -2.56
C ASN A 136 -11.70 -6.76 -2.78
N ASP A 137 -11.11 -6.98 -3.92
CA ASP A 137 -9.90 -6.30 -4.37
C ASP A 137 -10.26 -5.10 -5.23
N VAL A 138 -9.29 -4.22 -5.46
CA VAL A 138 -9.45 -3.04 -6.31
C VAL A 138 -8.28 -2.91 -7.27
N CYS A 139 -8.54 -2.30 -8.42
CA CYS A 139 -7.49 -1.96 -9.37
C CYS A 139 -6.67 -0.79 -8.81
N ASN A 140 -5.38 -1.02 -8.54
CA ASN A 140 -4.51 -0.01 -7.91
C ASN A 140 -4.05 1.10 -8.88
N PHE A 141 -4.28 0.92 -10.17
CA PHE A 141 -3.84 1.81 -11.23
C PHE A 141 -4.98 2.12 -12.19
N TYR A 142 -4.83 3.21 -12.92
CA TYR A 142 -5.62 3.42 -14.12
C TYR A 142 -5.11 2.49 -15.21
N MET A 143 -6.00 1.68 -15.77
CA MET A 143 -5.67 0.76 -16.87
C MET A 143 -6.34 1.25 -18.13
N GLY A 144 -5.58 1.32 -19.21
CA GLY A 144 -6.09 1.91 -20.45
C GLY A 144 -5.45 1.32 -21.71
N THR A 145 -5.67 2.02 -22.79
CA THR A 145 -5.06 1.73 -24.09
C THR A 145 -4.74 3.02 -24.81
N LEU A 146 -3.75 2.99 -25.70
CA LEU A 146 -3.47 4.13 -26.57
C LEU A 146 -4.48 4.17 -27.71
N ILE A 147 -5.04 5.35 -27.92
CA ILE A 147 -5.92 5.63 -29.04
C ILE A 147 -5.44 6.88 -29.80
N ILE A 148 -5.83 6.98 -31.05
CA ILE A 148 -5.54 8.16 -31.88
C ILE A 148 -6.80 9.00 -31.95
N VAL A 149 -6.71 10.25 -31.52
CA VAL A 149 -7.80 11.22 -31.59
C VAL A 149 -7.39 12.41 -32.44
N LYS A 150 -8.37 13.07 -33.06
CA LYS A 150 -8.11 14.32 -33.77
C LYS A 150 -8.15 15.47 -32.76
N ASP A 151 -7.02 16.14 -32.56
CA ASP A 151 -6.93 17.34 -31.76
C ASP A 151 -7.69 18.49 -32.48
N PRO A 152 -8.73 19.06 -31.86
CA PRO A 152 -9.54 20.09 -32.51
C PRO A 152 -8.79 21.42 -32.65
N GLU A 153 -7.82 21.73 -31.80
CA GLU A 153 -7.07 22.98 -31.81
C GLU A 153 -5.97 22.97 -32.84
N GLN A 154 -5.24 21.86 -32.95
CA GLN A 154 -4.08 21.72 -33.85
C GLN A 154 -4.45 21.06 -35.19
N ASN A 155 -5.71 20.61 -35.33
CA ASN A 155 -6.22 19.90 -36.53
C ASN A 155 -5.30 18.74 -36.98
N ARG A 156 -4.66 18.07 -36.01
CA ARG A 156 -3.79 16.92 -36.23
C ARG A 156 -4.22 15.72 -35.41
N TYR A 157 -3.82 14.55 -35.83
CA TYR A 157 -4.01 13.33 -35.03
C TYR A 157 -2.94 13.25 -33.93
N VAL A 158 -3.36 12.97 -32.72
CA VAL A 158 -2.49 12.78 -31.56
C VAL A 158 -2.83 11.47 -30.89
N GLU A 159 -1.83 10.83 -30.31
CA GLU A 159 -1.99 9.63 -29.51
C GLU A 159 -2.28 10.03 -28.06
N VAL A 160 -3.30 9.45 -27.48
CA VAL A 160 -3.71 9.70 -26.08
C VAL A 160 -3.99 8.38 -25.36
N ASN A 161 -3.79 8.38 -24.06
CA ASN A 161 -4.18 7.25 -23.24
C ASN A 161 -5.69 7.34 -22.91
N ASP A 162 -6.46 6.35 -23.38
CA ASP A 162 -7.87 6.23 -22.98
C ASP A 162 -7.99 5.26 -21.82
N VAL A 163 -8.35 5.78 -20.64
CA VAL A 163 -8.57 4.99 -19.43
C VAL A 163 -9.82 4.13 -19.59
N VAL A 164 -9.64 2.82 -19.55
CA VAL A 164 -10.72 1.82 -19.65
C VAL A 164 -11.20 1.42 -18.27
N ILE A 165 -10.27 1.14 -17.35
CA ILE A 165 -10.57 0.77 -15.96
C ILE A 165 -10.00 1.86 -15.05
N PRO A 166 -10.84 2.69 -14.43
CA PRO A 166 -10.39 3.66 -13.44
C PRO A 166 -9.72 3.00 -12.23
N ARG A 167 -8.79 3.71 -11.62
CA ARG A 167 -8.21 3.33 -10.34
C ARG A 167 -9.32 3.14 -9.29
N ASP A 168 -9.08 2.27 -8.34
CA ASP A 168 -10.01 1.92 -7.25
C ASP A 168 -11.30 1.22 -7.72
N THR A 169 -11.39 0.82 -9.00
CA THR A 169 -12.47 -0.04 -9.50
C THR A 169 -12.43 -1.40 -8.81
N LYS A 170 -13.57 -1.87 -8.29
CA LYS A 170 -13.69 -3.19 -7.64
C LYS A 170 -13.43 -4.31 -8.62
N LEU A 171 -12.68 -5.32 -8.18
CA LEU A 171 -12.33 -6.51 -8.94
C LEU A 171 -13.12 -7.74 -8.44
N PRO A 172 -13.47 -8.71 -9.31
CA PRO A 172 -13.25 -8.68 -10.76
C PRO A 172 -14.18 -7.72 -11.49
N CYS A 173 -13.69 -7.06 -12.54
CA CYS A 173 -14.51 -6.19 -13.39
C CYS A 173 -14.32 -6.55 -14.87
N SER A 174 -15.29 -6.18 -15.68
CA SER A 174 -15.22 -6.26 -17.14
C SER A 174 -15.86 -4.99 -17.72
N ILE A 175 -15.08 -4.24 -18.49
CA ILE A 175 -15.52 -2.99 -19.12
C ILE A 175 -15.28 -3.11 -20.61
N THR A 176 -16.30 -2.77 -21.40
CA THR A 176 -16.20 -2.78 -22.86
C THR A 176 -16.28 -1.35 -23.37
N LYS A 177 -15.33 -0.95 -24.20
CA LYS A 177 -15.34 0.29 -24.97
C LYS A 177 -15.32 0.01 -26.45
N ASN A 178 -15.97 0.84 -27.24
CA ASN A 178 -16.02 0.74 -28.68
C ASN A 178 -15.12 1.80 -29.29
N TYR A 179 -14.25 1.39 -30.18
CA TYR A 179 -13.35 2.27 -30.95
C TYR A 179 -13.64 2.14 -32.43
N GLN A 180 -13.41 3.20 -33.17
CA GLN A 180 -13.54 3.21 -34.63
C GLN A 180 -12.15 3.12 -35.25
N VAL A 181 -12.08 2.51 -36.41
CA VAL A 181 -10.87 2.50 -37.24
C VAL A 181 -10.64 3.86 -37.86
N LEU A 182 -9.38 4.23 -38.10
CA LEU A 182 -9.00 5.52 -38.70
C LEU A 182 -9.27 5.58 -40.19
N VAL A 183 -9.19 4.43 -40.85
CA VAL A 183 -9.34 4.33 -42.31
C VAL A 183 -10.19 3.11 -42.64
N ASP A 184 -10.96 3.21 -43.72
CA ASP A 184 -11.69 2.08 -44.26
C ASP A 184 -10.75 0.95 -44.63
N ASP A 185 -11.19 -0.31 -44.46
CA ASP A 185 -10.39 -1.52 -44.72
C ASP A 185 -9.14 -1.71 -43.85
N GLN A 186 -9.02 -1.05 -42.71
CA GLN A 186 -7.96 -1.28 -41.74
C GLN A 186 -7.91 -2.76 -41.32
N LYS A 187 -6.80 -3.45 -41.64
CA LYS A 187 -6.66 -4.90 -41.37
C LYS A 187 -5.96 -5.25 -40.09
N LYS A 188 -5.35 -4.28 -39.42
CA LYS A 188 -4.63 -4.47 -38.16
C LYS A 188 -4.98 -3.39 -37.15
N ILE A 189 -5.15 -3.77 -35.91
CA ILE A 189 -5.33 -2.87 -34.77
C ILE A 189 -4.21 -3.22 -33.79
N ASP A 190 -3.49 -2.22 -33.35
CA ASP A 190 -2.54 -2.34 -32.25
C ASP A 190 -3.30 -2.07 -30.94
N CYS A 191 -3.27 -3.02 -30.02
CA CYS A 191 -3.93 -2.92 -28.74
C CYS A 191 -2.88 -2.89 -27.63
N SER A 192 -2.34 -1.73 -27.39
CA SER A 192 -1.41 -1.51 -26.28
C SER A 192 -2.18 -1.47 -24.96
N VAL A 193 -1.68 -2.16 -23.94
CA VAL A 193 -2.22 -2.06 -22.58
C VAL A 193 -1.34 -1.11 -21.78
N THR A 194 -1.95 -0.10 -21.19
CA THR A 194 -1.26 0.92 -20.42
C THR A 194 -1.65 0.85 -18.94
N GLN A 195 -0.72 1.23 -18.09
CA GLN A 195 -0.90 1.42 -16.67
C GLN A 195 -0.39 2.79 -16.27
N SER A 196 -1.09 3.51 -15.41
CA SER A 196 -0.65 4.81 -14.92
C SER A 196 -1.13 5.07 -13.50
N GLU A 197 -0.44 5.94 -12.76
CA GLU A 197 -0.89 6.43 -11.46
C GLU A 197 -1.91 7.56 -11.59
N GLY A 198 -1.83 8.35 -12.68
CA GLY A 198 -2.76 9.41 -13.06
C GLY A 198 -3.53 9.07 -14.32
N GLU A 199 -4.62 9.81 -14.60
CA GLU A 199 -5.48 9.54 -15.76
C GLU A 199 -4.79 9.75 -17.11
N GLU A 200 -3.88 10.73 -17.22
CA GLU A 200 -3.31 11.17 -18.51
C GLU A 200 -1.78 11.21 -18.57
N LYS A 201 -1.06 11.00 -17.46
CA LYS A 201 0.40 11.16 -17.40
C LYS A 201 1.08 9.93 -16.84
N ASP A 202 2.34 9.74 -17.22
CA ASP A 202 3.20 8.65 -16.74
C ASP A 202 2.68 7.25 -17.11
N ILE A 203 2.50 7.03 -18.43
CA ILE A 203 2.02 5.76 -18.95
C ILE A 203 3.15 4.74 -18.93
N GLU A 204 2.93 3.63 -18.22
CA GLU A 204 3.75 2.45 -18.31
C GLU A 204 3.08 1.41 -19.21
N PHE A 205 3.85 0.85 -20.14
CA PHE A 205 3.38 -0.25 -20.96
C PHE A 205 3.50 -1.56 -20.20
N ILE A 206 2.44 -2.33 -20.20
CA ILE A 206 2.41 -3.69 -19.65
C ILE A 206 2.74 -4.66 -20.79
N ASN A 207 3.89 -5.31 -20.70
CA ASN A 207 4.32 -6.36 -21.63
C ASN A 207 3.70 -7.71 -21.29
#